data_0d97b9796b3f75f0fe03a22a9ad1e7ea
#
_entry.id   0d97b9796b3f75f0fe03a22a9ad1e7ea
#
_cell.length_a   1.000
_cell.length_b   1.000
_cell.length_c   1.000
_cell.angle_alpha   90.00
_cell.angle_beta   90.00
_cell.angle_gamma   90.00
#
_symmetry.space_group_name_H-M   'P 1'
#
loop_
_entity.id
_entity.type
_entity.pdbx_description
1 polymer ?
#
loop_
_entity_poly.entity_id
_entity_poly.type
_entity_poly.pdbx_seq_one_letter_code
_entity_poly.pdbx_strand_id
1 'polypeptide(L)' 'MLREIVVPELEGATEVTLGAWLRKTGDQVEAGEPVAEALTDKVNAEIESPFTGVVEELLVEEGGPISPGQPIARIRTA' A
#
# COMPACT_ATOMS: atom_id res chain seq x y z
N MET A 1 -4.97 8.21 15.79
CA MET A 1 -4.49 6.83 15.93
C MET A 1 -3.77 6.43 14.64
N LEU A 2 -2.68 5.70 14.75
CA LEU A 2 -1.96 5.24 13.57
C LEU A 2 -2.39 3.82 13.23
N ARG A 3 -2.69 3.62 11.93
CA ARG A 3 -3.06 2.31 11.40
C ARG A 3 -2.12 1.97 10.26
N GLU A 4 -1.78 0.70 10.13
CA GLU A 4 -0.89 0.25 9.07
C GLU A 4 -1.67 -0.31 7.90
N ILE A 5 -1.26 0.05 6.69
CA ILE A 5 -1.74 -0.60 5.48
C ILE A 5 -0.77 -1.73 5.20
N VAL A 6 -1.30 -2.94 5.08
CA VAL A 6 -0.47 -4.12 4.79
C VAL A 6 -0.74 -4.60 3.38
N VAL A 7 0.23 -5.31 2.83
CA VAL A 7 0.10 -5.91 1.50
C VAL A 7 -0.97 -7.00 1.57
N PRO A 8 -1.99 -6.95 0.70
CA PRO A 8 -3.00 -8.01 0.68
C PRO A 8 -2.42 -9.27 0.05
N GLU A 9 -3.12 -10.38 0.23
CA GLU A 9 -2.77 -11.62 -0.45
C GLU A 9 -3.08 -11.47 -1.93
N LEU A 10 -2.06 -11.64 -2.77
CA LEU A 10 -2.21 -11.56 -4.21
C LEU A 10 -2.11 -12.97 -4.77
N GLU A 11 -3.24 -13.58 -5.01
CA GLU A 11 -3.36 -14.98 -5.37
C GLU A 11 -2.51 -15.34 -6.58
N GLY A 12 -1.71 -16.38 -6.44
CA GLY A 12 -0.89 -16.89 -7.51
C GLY A 12 0.39 -16.11 -7.77
N ALA A 13 0.61 -14.99 -7.10
CA ALA A 13 1.82 -14.21 -7.29
C ALA A 13 2.96 -14.78 -6.45
N THR A 14 4.12 -14.97 -7.07
CA THR A 14 5.31 -15.46 -6.38
C THR A 14 6.27 -14.35 -6.06
N GLU A 15 6.24 -13.28 -6.84
CA GLU A 15 7.07 -12.10 -6.61
C GLU A 15 6.20 -10.86 -6.69
N VAL A 16 6.29 -10.01 -5.69
CA VAL A 16 5.54 -8.77 -5.65
C VAL A 16 6.50 -7.63 -5.34
N THR A 17 6.37 -6.56 -6.10
CA THR A 17 7.18 -5.37 -5.95
C THR A 17 6.24 -4.18 -5.82
N LEU A 18 6.63 -3.20 -5.00
CA LEU A 18 5.89 -1.95 -4.96
C LEU A 18 6.23 -1.17 -6.23
N GLY A 19 5.28 -1.07 -7.15
CA GLY A 19 5.52 -0.43 -8.43
C GLY A 19 5.50 1.09 -8.35
N ALA A 20 4.49 1.64 -7.71
CA ALA A 20 4.35 3.09 -7.61
C ALA A 20 3.49 3.47 -6.42
N TRP A 21 3.78 4.61 -5.82
CA TRP A 21 2.93 5.21 -4.81
C TRP A 21 1.96 6.17 -5.50
N LEU A 22 0.66 6.01 -5.22
CA LEU A 22 -0.38 6.88 -5.76
C LEU A 22 -0.75 8.00 -4.80
N ARG A 23 -0.30 7.90 -3.57
CA ARG A 23 -0.43 8.93 -2.53
C ARG A 23 0.92 9.12 -1.88
N LYS A 24 1.11 10.26 -1.26
CA LYS A 24 2.37 10.57 -0.58
C LYS A 24 2.08 11.08 0.82
N THR A 25 3.13 11.18 1.62
CA THR A 25 3.03 11.68 2.99
C THR A 25 2.34 13.03 3.01
N GLY A 26 1.35 13.17 3.88
CA GLY A 26 0.55 14.37 3.98
C GLY A 26 -0.74 14.34 3.18
N ASP A 27 -0.89 13.40 2.24
CA ASP A 27 -2.11 13.30 1.45
C ASP A 27 -3.24 12.71 2.28
N GLN A 28 -4.43 13.19 2.03
CA GLN A 28 -5.63 12.60 2.60
C GLN A 28 -6.08 11.44 1.73
N VAL A 29 -6.53 10.37 2.36
CA VAL A 29 -7.01 9.18 1.66
C VAL A 29 -8.29 8.70 2.32
N GLU A 30 -9.20 8.17 1.52
CA GLU A 30 -10.43 7.57 2.02
C GLU A 30 -10.38 6.07 1.89
N ALA A 31 -11.10 5.39 2.76
CA ALA A 31 -11.20 3.93 2.71
C ALA A 31 -11.67 3.49 1.32
N GLY A 32 -10.97 2.53 0.73
CA GLY A 32 -11.27 2.05 -0.61
C GLY A 32 -10.50 2.74 -1.71
N GLU A 33 -9.79 3.83 -1.41
CA GLU A 33 -8.98 4.49 -2.43
C GLU A 33 -7.65 3.80 -2.62
N PRO A 34 -7.17 3.66 -3.87
CA PRO A 34 -5.86 3.05 -4.09
C PRO A 34 -4.75 3.98 -3.62
N VAL A 35 -3.78 3.42 -2.91
CA VAL A 35 -2.63 4.17 -2.40
C VAL A 35 -1.33 3.76 -3.08
N ALA A 36 -1.30 2.58 -3.68
CA ALA A 36 -0.09 2.07 -4.32
C ALA A 36 -0.44 1.07 -5.40
N GLU A 37 0.49 0.88 -6.33
CA GLU A 37 0.42 -0.18 -7.32
C GLU A 37 1.42 -1.26 -6.97
N ALA A 38 0.96 -2.50 -6.99
CA ALA A 38 1.83 -3.66 -6.81
C ALA A 38 2.06 -4.32 -8.16
N LEU A 39 3.31 -4.62 -8.45
CA LEU A 39 3.70 -5.32 -9.67
C LEU A 39 3.99 -6.77 -9.33
N THR A 40 3.37 -7.68 -10.07
CA THR A 40 3.59 -9.11 -9.86
C THR A 40 4.07 -9.74 -11.16
N ASP A 41 4.41 -11.03 -11.06
CA ASP A 41 4.81 -11.80 -12.22
C ASP A 41 3.65 -12.11 -13.16
N LYS A 42 2.43 -11.77 -12.76
CA LYS A 42 1.21 -12.08 -13.55
C LYS A 42 0.44 -10.85 -13.93
N VAL A 43 0.06 -10.02 -12.97
CA VAL A 43 -0.78 -8.85 -13.19
C VAL A 43 -0.34 -7.72 -12.29
N ASN A 44 -0.70 -6.49 -12.67
CA ASN A 44 -0.58 -5.35 -11.80
C ASN A 44 -1.83 -5.28 -10.93
N ALA A 45 -1.64 -4.95 -9.66
CA ALA A 45 -2.75 -4.83 -8.73
C ALA A 45 -2.63 -3.52 -7.96
N GLU A 46 -3.76 -3.00 -7.51
CA GLU A 46 -3.77 -1.80 -6.67
C GLU A 46 -3.97 -2.19 -5.22
N ILE A 47 -3.23 -1.53 -4.35
CA ILE A 47 -3.39 -1.70 -2.92
C ILE A 47 -4.22 -0.53 -2.42
N GLU A 48 -5.38 -0.83 -1.83
CA GLU A 48 -6.31 0.17 -1.34
C GLU A 48 -6.11 0.39 0.15
N SER A 49 -6.38 1.63 0.59
CA SER A 49 -6.39 1.90 2.01
C SER A 49 -7.69 1.39 2.60
N PRO A 50 -7.65 0.59 3.68
CA PRO A 50 -8.86 0.21 4.39
C PRO A 50 -9.33 1.30 5.38
N PHE A 51 -8.58 2.40 5.46
CA PHE A 51 -8.85 3.45 6.44
C PHE A 51 -8.96 4.81 5.79
N THR A 52 -9.77 5.67 6.38
CA THR A 52 -9.83 7.09 6.02
C THR A 52 -8.91 7.86 6.97
N GLY A 53 -8.05 8.69 6.41
CA GLY A 53 -7.12 9.47 7.22
C GLY A 53 -6.08 10.17 6.36
N VAL A 54 -4.95 10.46 6.98
CA VAL A 54 -3.84 11.16 6.33
C VAL A 54 -2.63 10.23 6.31
N VAL A 55 -1.97 10.16 5.17
CA VAL A 55 -0.76 9.35 5.04
C VAL A 55 0.33 9.95 5.93
N GLU A 56 0.73 9.21 6.95
CA GLU A 56 1.73 9.65 7.91
C GLU A 56 3.13 9.26 7.49
N GLU A 57 3.27 8.05 6.96
CA GLU A 57 4.59 7.52 6.61
C GLU A 57 4.47 6.45 5.54
N LEU A 58 5.42 6.46 4.60
CA LEU A 58 5.58 5.40 3.61
C LEU A 58 6.77 4.56 4.04
N LEU A 59 6.56 3.26 4.19
CA LEU A 59 7.55 2.36 4.78
C LEU A 59 8.39 1.61 3.76
N VAL A 60 8.01 1.67 2.49
CA VAL A 60 8.71 0.95 1.41
C VAL A 60 8.92 1.90 0.25
N GLU A 61 10.07 1.80 -0.39
CA GLU A 61 10.38 2.62 -1.57
C GLU A 61 9.81 1.97 -2.83
N GLU A 62 9.53 2.80 -3.83
CA GLU A 62 9.14 2.29 -5.14
C GLU A 62 10.25 1.40 -5.69
N GLY A 63 9.86 0.27 -6.25
CA GLY A 63 10.80 -0.72 -6.73
C GLY A 63 11.22 -1.75 -5.69
N GLY A 64 10.83 -1.54 -4.42
CA GLY A 64 11.20 -2.47 -3.35
C GLY A 64 10.33 -3.71 -3.33
N PRO A 65 10.89 -4.85 -2.91
CA PRO A 65 10.10 -6.07 -2.79
C PRO A 65 9.16 -5.98 -1.60
N ILE A 66 7.96 -6.53 -1.76
CA ILE A 66 6.95 -6.57 -0.69
C ILE A 66 6.36 -7.97 -0.61
N SER A 67 5.80 -8.28 0.55
CA SER A 67 5.21 -9.60 0.80
C SER A 67 3.85 -9.44 1.46
N PRO A 68 2.92 -10.39 1.26
CA PRO A 68 1.63 -10.35 1.92
C PRO A 68 1.77 -10.20 3.44
N GLY A 69 0.98 -9.31 4.02
CA GLY A 69 1.03 -9.02 5.45
C GLY A 69 2.08 -8.01 5.87
N GLN A 70 2.95 -7.60 4.96
CA GLN A 70 3.97 -6.62 5.28
C GLN A 70 3.37 -5.21 5.35
N PRO A 71 3.65 -4.43 6.40
CA PRO A 71 3.20 -3.05 6.45
C PRO A 71 3.95 -2.21 5.41
N ILE A 72 3.22 -1.40 4.66
CA ILE A 72 3.82 -0.55 3.63
C ILE A 72 3.59 0.93 3.88
N ALA A 73 2.61 1.28 4.71
CA ALA A 73 2.34 2.68 5.02
C ALA A 73 1.61 2.78 6.34
N ARG A 74 1.69 3.97 6.94
CA ARG A 74 0.92 4.28 8.14
C ARG A 74 -0.03 5.43 7.86
N ILE A 75 -1.27 5.26 8.28
CA ILE A 75 -2.33 6.24 8.10
C ILE A 75 -2.74 6.75 9.47
N ARG A 76 -2.77 8.07 9.61
CA ARG A 76 -3.27 8.68 10.84
C ARG A 76 -4.77 8.87 10.70
N THR A 77 -5.52 8.13 11.51
CA THR A 77 -6.98 8.18 11.49
C THR A 77 -7.49 9.06 12.64
N ALA A 78 -8.73 9.47 12.50
CA ALA A 78 -9.39 10.24 13.56
C ALA A 78 -9.62 9.40 14.82
#